data_2ccf9e6de2b814582817410433e9f3a0
#
_entry.id   2ccf9e6de2b814582817410433e9f3a0
#
_cell.length_a   1.000
_cell.length_b   1.000
_cell.length_c   1.000
_cell.angle_alpha   90.00
_cell.angle_beta   90.00
_cell.angle_gamma   90.00
#
_symmetry.space_group_name_H-M   'P 1'
#
loop_
_entity.id
_entity.type
_entity.pdbx_description
1 polymer ?
#
loop_
_entity_poly.entity_id
_entity_poly.type
_entity_poly.pdbx_seq_one_letter_code
_entity_poly.pdbx_strand_id
1 'polypeptide(L)' 'MQECRFNIFGTLIGVRGHQGAWRAFYLGAEGKRRPADFIIPDDIGADALCEYLADLFHEEATPRNNTATQIGSSASEA' A
#
# COMPACT_ATOMS: atom_id res chain seq x y z
N MET A 1 -12.69 10.05 0.14
CA MET A 1 -11.42 9.50 0.61
C MET A 1 -11.47 7.98 0.54
N GLN A 2 -10.40 7.36 0.16
CA GLN A 2 -10.32 5.93 -0.07
C GLN A 2 -9.13 5.37 0.68
N GLU A 3 -9.28 4.17 1.21
CA GLU A 3 -8.17 3.50 1.87
C GLU A 3 -8.02 2.12 1.27
N CYS A 4 -6.81 1.77 0.87
CA CYS A 4 -6.49 0.46 0.32
C CYS A 4 -5.41 -0.17 1.19
N ARG A 5 -5.49 -1.48 1.34
CA ARG A 5 -4.51 -2.22 2.11
C ARG A 5 -3.88 -3.28 1.22
N PHE A 6 -2.58 -3.48 1.40
CA PHE A 6 -1.81 -4.36 0.56
C PHE A 6 -0.91 -5.24 1.41
N ASN A 7 -0.69 -6.46 0.91
CA ASN A 7 0.37 -7.31 1.43
C ASN A 7 1.43 -7.37 0.35
N ILE A 8 2.52 -6.65 0.56
CA ILE A 8 3.59 -6.54 -0.43
C ILE A 8 4.77 -7.34 0.10
N PHE A 9 4.92 -8.56 -0.42
CA PHE A 9 6.03 -9.45 -0.05
C PHE A 9 6.11 -9.65 1.47
N GLY A 10 4.94 -9.76 2.11
CA GLY A 10 4.88 -9.98 3.55
C GLY A 10 4.78 -8.72 4.37
N THR A 11 4.91 -7.54 3.77
CA THR A 11 4.80 -6.28 4.48
C THR A 11 3.41 -5.70 4.26
N LEU A 12 2.72 -5.37 5.34
CA LEU A 12 1.39 -4.81 5.25
C LEU A 12 1.49 -3.29 5.12
N ILE A 13 0.88 -2.78 4.05
CA ILE A 13 0.94 -1.36 3.74
C ILE A 13 -0.46 -0.84 3.52
N GLY A 14 -0.76 0.33 4.07
CA GLY A 14 -2.00 1.01 3.82
C GLY A 14 -1.77 2.29 3.04
N VAL A 15 -2.70 2.63 2.15
CA VAL A 15 -2.63 3.86 1.38
C VAL A 15 -3.98 4.54 1.47
N ARG A 16 -3.99 5.81 1.84
CA ARG A 16 -5.21 6.59 2.00
C ARG A 16 -5.19 7.80 1.08
N GLY A 17 -6.38 8.24 0.69
CA GLY A 17 -6.52 9.45 -0.09
C GLY A 17 -7.03 9.17 -1.48
N HIS A 18 -6.45 9.83 -2.45
CA HIS A 18 -6.84 9.68 -3.86
C HIS A 18 -5.65 10.08 -4.71
N GLN A 19 -5.78 9.87 -6.01
CA GLN A 19 -4.70 10.20 -6.92
C GLN A 19 -4.29 11.66 -6.77
N GLY A 20 -3.00 11.90 -6.66
CA GLY A 20 -2.46 13.22 -6.44
C GLY A 20 -2.32 13.59 -4.98
N ALA A 21 -2.89 12.79 -4.08
CA ALA A 21 -2.84 13.07 -2.64
C ALA A 21 -2.79 11.77 -1.84
N TRP A 22 -1.98 10.83 -2.27
CA TRP A 22 -1.85 9.56 -1.57
C TRP A 22 -0.99 9.71 -0.34
N ARG A 23 -1.38 9.02 0.73
CA ARG A 23 -0.59 8.90 1.94
C ARG A 23 -0.42 7.43 2.25
N ALA A 24 0.83 7.00 2.41
CA ALA A 24 1.16 5.61 2.70
C ALA A 24 1.61 5.45 4.13
N PHE A 25 1.33 4.29 4.70
CA PHE A 25 1.76 4.00 6.07
C PHE A 25 1.90 2.49 6.21
N TYR A 26 2.73 2.09 7.17
CA TYR A 26 2.89 0.68 7.50
C TYR A 26 1.84 0.28 8.52
N LEU A 27 1.24 -0.88 8.31
CA LEU A 27 0.25 -1.43 9.23
C LEU A 27 0.97 -2.36 10.19
N GLY A 28 0.96 -2.02 11.46
CA GLY A 28 1.59 -2.85 12.47
C GLY A 28 0.59 -3.73 13.17
N ALA A 29 1.09 -4.57 14.06
CA ALA A 29 0.26 -5.40 14.90
C ALA A 29 -0.63 -4.53 15.77
N GLU A 30 -1.79 -5.05 16.14
CA GLU A 30 -2.72 -4.36 17.04
C GLU A 30 -3.26 -3.06 16.47
N GLY A 31 -3.27 -2.96 15.13
CA GLY A 31 -3.86 -1.80 14.50
C GLY A 31 -3.01 -0.54 14.52
N LYS A 32 -1.79 -0.63 14.99
CA LYS A 32 -0.91 0.53 15.02
C LYS A 32 -0.42 0.85 13.62
N ARG A 33 -0.27 2.14 13.34
CA ARG A 33 0.17 2.62 12.03
C ARG A 33 1.39 3.49 12.19
N ARG A 34 2.29 3.39 11.23
CA ARG A 34 3.47 4.25 11.18
C ARG A 34 3.54 4.87 9.80
N PRO A 35 3.86 6.18 9.73
CA PRO A 35 4.03 6.80 8.41
C PRO A 35 5.09 6.06 7.61
N ALA A 36 4.81 5.88 6.32
CA ALA A 36 5.80 5.27 5.44
C ALA A 36 6.91 6.28 5.16
N ASP A 37 8.08 5.73 4.82
CA ASP A 37 9.24 6.55 4.52
C ASP A 37 9.41 6.76 3.02
N PHE A 38 8.33 6.59 2.27
CA PHE A 38 8.35 6.82 0.83
C PHE A 38 7.10 7.61 0.43
N ILE A 39 7.13 8.16 -0.76
CA ILE A 39 6.04 8.98 -1.28
C ILE A 39 5.54 8.34 -2.56
N ILE A 40 4.22 8.32 -2.73
CA ILE A 40 3.60 7.81 -3.93
C ILE A 40 3.41 8.99 -4.91
N PRO A 41 3.95 8.89 -6.13
CA PRO A 41 3.84 9.99 -7.10
C PRO A 41 2.39 10.33 -7.44
N ASP A 42 2.18 11.57 -7.85
CA ASP A 42 0.85 12.08 -8.14
C ASP A 42 0.18 11.38 -9.32
N ASP A 43 0.95 10.81 -10.22
CA ASP A 43 0.40 10.18 -11.41
C ASP A 43 0.03 8.71 -11.21
N ILE A 44 0.16 8.19 -10.00
CA ILE A 44 -0.21 6.81 -9.71
C ILE A 44 -1.69 6.77 -9.34
N GLY A 45 -2.47 6.06 -10.14
CA GLY A 45 -3.89 5.90 -9.83
C GLY A 45 -4.13 4.75 -8.87
N ALA A 46 -5.36 4.67 -8.36
CA ALA A 46 -5.70 3.64 -7.38
C ALA A 46 -5.48 2.24 -7.94
N ASP A 47 -5.72 2.05 -9.22
CA ASP A 47 -5.58 0.74 -9.85
C ASP A 47 -4.13 0.37 -10.13
N ALA A 48 -3.20 1.29 -9.94
CA ALA A 48 -1.79 1.02 -10.16
C ALA A 48 -0.99 0.96 -8.86
N LEU A 49 -1.66 1.13 -7.72
CA LEU A 49 -0.95 1.17 -6.45
C LEU A 49 -0.24 -0.13 -6.13
N CYS A 50 -0.91 -1.26 -6.36
CA CYS A 50 -0.31 -2.55 -6.03
C CYS A 50 0.96 -2.77 -6.85
N GLU A 51 0.91 -2.45 -8.12
CA GLU A 51 2.07 -2.60 -8.99
C GLU A 51 3.19 -1.66 -8.60
N TYR A 52 2.85 -0.42 -8.27
CA TYR A 52 3.85 0.54 -7.84
C TYR A 52 4.55 0.08 -6.56
N LEU A 53 3.77 -0.40 -5.60
CA LEU A 53 4.32 -0.87 -4.35
C LEU A 53 5.18 -2.12 -4.55
N ALA A 54 4.74 -3.00 -5.45
CA ALA A 54 5.54 -4.19 -5.75
C ALA A 54 6.90 -3.81 -6.33
N ASP A 55 6.91 -2.83 -7.23
CA ASP A 55 8.17 -2.35 -7.79
C ASP A 55 9.06 -1.72 -6.72
N LEU A 56 8.45 -0.93 -5.85
CA LEU A 56 9.19 -0.22 -4.81
C LEU A 56 9.84 -1.19 -3.84
N PHE A 57 9.14 -2.27 -3.51
CA PHE A 57 9.61 -3.25 -2.54
C PHE A 57 10.19 -4.50 -3.21
N HIS A 58 10.52 -4.41 -4.47
CA HIS A 58 10.95 -5.55 -5.25
C HIS A 58 12.11 -6.31 -4.57
N GLU A 59 13.03 -5.59 -3.95
CA GLU A 59 14.18 -6.22 -3.32
C GLU A 59 13.82 -6.91 -2.00
N GLU A 60 12.60 -6.68 -1.50
CA GLU A 60 12.15 -7.33 -0.28
C GLU A 60 11.55 -8.71 -0.55
N ALA A 61 11.37 -9.07 -1.81
CA ALA A 61 10.76 -10.35 -2.14
C ALA A 61 11.69 -11.49 -1.75
N THR A 62 11.12 -12.55 -1.19
CA THR A 62 11.86 -13.75 -0.83
C THR A 62 11.13 -14.96 -1.40
N PRO A 63 11.75 -16.14 -1.41
CA PRO A 63 11.03 -17.32 -1.89
C PRO A 63 9.72 -17.59 -1.16
N ARG A 64 9.60 -17.17 0.09
CA ARG A 64 8.37 -17.36 0.86
C ARG A 64 7.37 -16.24 0.65
N ASN A 65 7.86 -15.02 0.44
CA ASN A 65 7.02 -13.82 0.34
C ASN A 65 7.34 -13.12 -0.96
N ASN A 66 6.87 -13.70 -2.06
CA ASN A 66 7.15 -13.16 -3.38
C ASN A 66 5.91 -12.70 -4.12
N THR A 67 4.82 -12.45 -3.38
CA THR A 67 3.57 -12.03 -3.97
C THR A 67 3.15 -10.67 -3.42
N ALA A 68 2.67 -9.81 -4.30
CA ALA A 68 2.12 -8.52 -3.93
C ALA A 68 0.62 -8.54 -4.25
N THR A 69 -0.23 -8.34 -3.26
CA THR A 69 -1.68 -8.39 -3.45
C THR A 69 -2.36 -7.28 -2.67
N GLN A 70 -3.50 -6.84 -3.19
CA GLN A 70 -4.37 -5.94 -2.45
C GLN A 70 -5.30 -6.79 -1.60
N ILE A 71 -5.26 -6.56 -0.28
CA ILE A 71 -6.04 -7.39 0.65
C ILE A 71 -7.30 -6.71 1.13
N GLY A 72 -7.53 -5.44 0.75
CA GLY A 72 -8.76 -4.79 1.12
C GLY A 72 -8.78 -3.35 0.70
N SER A 73 -9.99 -2.80 0.61
CA SER A 73 -10.17 -1.39 0.37
C SER A 73 -11.46 -0.96 1.02
N SER A 74 -11.53 0.30 1.44
CA SER A 74 -12.76 0.83 1.95
C SER A 74 -12.97 2.21 1.37
N ALA A 75 -14.19 2.44 0.89
CA ALA A 75 -14.58 3.70 0.33
C ALA A 75 -15.36 4.47 1.36
N SER A 76 -15.21 5.78 1.33
CA SER A 76 -15.80 6.61 2.38
C SER A 76 -17.31 6.64 2.33
N GLU A 77 -17.87 6.38 1.19
CA GLU A 77 -19.31 6.46 1.04
C GLU A 77 -20.00 5.23 1.61
N ALA A 78 -19.26 4.22 1.87
CA ALA A 78 -19.83 2.96 2.37
C ALA A 78 -20.55 3.17 3.65
#